data_3d82ba983c0cedfd7b941e96e841b39c
#
_entry.id   3d82ba983c0cedfd7b941e96e841b39c
#
_cell.length_a   1.000
_cell.length_b   1.000
_cell.length_c   1.000
_cell.angle_alpha   90.00
_cell.angle_beta   90.00
_cell.angle_gamma   90.00
#
_symmetry.space_group_name_H-M   'P 1'
#
loop_
_entity.id
_entity.type
_entity.pdbx_description
1 polymer ?
#
loop_
_entity_poly.entity_id
_entity_poly.type
_entity_poly.pdbx_seq_one_letter_code
_entity_poly.pdbx_strand_id
1 'polypeptide(L)'
;YESIKQALLAGKHVLCETPMVLEGGQATELYELAEQKGLILMEANKTAHCPAFNHLMVIIKSGLIGDVVNVEASLSQLLDRNGREFDPKQAGGSMYEEGSYPLLPIIKLLGINYKSLEFYSRMENGIDTFTHGIFYYPTATAVFKVGLGVKTEGSMVISGTKGYAYVPAPWWKTDYFELRYENPNDN
;
A
#
# COMPACT_ATOMS: atom_id res chain seq x y z
N TYR A 1 12.62 13.94 -4.67
CA TYR A 1 11.94 15.11 -5.26
C TYR A 1 12.82 15.79 -6.29
N GLU A 2 13.99 16.33 -5.92
CA GLU A 2 14.85 17.12 -6.81
C GLU A 2 15.28 16.36 -8.08
N SER A 3 15.68 15.11 -7.96
CA SER A 3 16.09 14.29 -9.10
C SER A 3 14.95 14.05 -10.09
N ILE A 4 13.74 13.80 -9.59
CA ILE A 4 12.53 13.65 -10.42
C ILE A 4 12.22 14.94 -11.15
N LYS A 5 12.21 16.07 -10.43
CA LYS A 5 11.95 17.38 -10.99
C LYS A 5 12.93 17.74 -12.10
N GLN A 6 14.24 17.53 -11.87
CA GLN A 6 15.27 17.76 -12.89
C GLN A 6 15.05 16.90 -14.15
N ALA A 7 14.73 15.61 -13.98
CA ALA A 7 14.47 14.71 -15.10
C ALA A 7 13.23 15.16 -15.92
N LEU A 8 12.14 15.54 -15.27
CA LEU A 8 10.95 16.07 -15.91
C LEU A 8 11.26 17.40 -16.64
N LEU A 9 12.01 18.30 -16.02
CA LEU A 9 12.44 19.55 -16.66
C LEU A 9 13.30 19.30 -17.90
N ALA A 10 14.11 18.24 -17.89
CA ALA A 10 14.90 17.78 -19.03
C ALA A 10 14.10 16.97 -20.07
N GLY A 11 12.77 16.91 -19.96
CA GLY A 11 11.89 16.25 -20.92
C GLY A 11 11.93 14.71 -20.86
N LYS A 12 12.25 14.12 -19.70
CA LYS A 12 12.33 12.66 -19.53
C LYS A 12 11.10 12.13 -18.79
N HIS A 13 10.58 10.97 -19.25
CA HIS A 13 9.68 10.17 -18.44
C HIS A 13 10.42 9.61 -17.22
N VAL A 14 9.72 9.46 -16.11
CA VAL A 14 10.34 9.04 -14.83
C VAL A 14 9.60 7.85 -14.24
N LEU A 15 10.35 6.82 -13.87
CA LEU A 15 9.94 5.75 -12.99
C LEU A 15 10.79 5.86 -11.71
N CYS A 16 10.15 6.06 -10.57
CA CYS A 16 10.83 6.25 -9.28
C CYS A 16 10.45 5.15 -8.30
N GLU A 17 11.41 4.63 -7.53
CA GLU A 17 11.15 3.69 -6.43
C GLU A 17 10.28 4.33 -5.33
N THR A 18 9.65 3.48 -4.54
CA THR A 18 8.80 3.87 -3.41
C THR A 18 9.65 4.20 -2.17
N PRO A 19 9.26 5.22 -1.38
CA PRO A 19 8.28 6.26 -1.70
C PRO A 19 8.87 7.28 -2.68
N MET A 20 8.08 7.71 -3.63
CA MET A 20 8.52 8.67 -4.65
C MET A 20 8.94 10.02 -4.04
N VAL A 21 8.24 10.45 -3.00
CA VAL A 21 8.51 11.66 -2.21
C VAL A 21 8.12 11.44 -0.76
N LEU A 22 8.59 12.31 0.14
CA LEU A 22 8.31 12.24 1.57
C LEU A 22 7.16 13.17 2.00
N GLU A 23 6.77 14.10 1.15
CA GLU A 23 5.73 15.10 1.42
C GLU A 23 4.68 15.11 0.30
N GLY A 24 3.39 15.07 0.68
CA GLY A 24 2.29 15.00 -0.30
C GLY A 24 2.25 16.20 -1.26
N GLY A 25 2.59 17.40 -0.82
CA GLY A 25 2.68 18.58 -1.68
C GLY A 25 3.70 18.44 -2.81
N GLN A 26 4.82 17.77 -2.55
CA GLN A 26 5.84 17.48 -3.57
C GLN A 26 5.32 16.52 -4.64
N ALA A 27 4.52 15.52 -4.25
CA ALA A 27 3.89 14.61 -5.22
C ALA A 27 2.98 15.38 -6.18
N THR A 28 2.11 16.24 -5.65
CA THR A 28 1.18 17.05 -6.45
C THR A 28 1.94 17.89 -7.47
N GLU A 29 2.96 18.63 -7.02
CA GLU A 29 3.78 19.47 -7.91
C GLU A 29 4.44 18.66 -9.03
N LEU A 30 4.99 17.48 -8.72
CA LEU A 30 5.66 16.64 -9.72
C LEU A 30 4.68 16.06 -10.74
N TYR A 31 3.49 15.62 -10.32
CA TYR A 31 2.46 15.14 -11.24
C TYR A 31 1.94 16.26 -12.14
N GLU A 32 1.69 17.46 -11.60
CA GLU A 32 1.30 18.63 -12.38
C GLU A 32 2.38 19.01 -13.41
N LEU A 33 3.65 18.99 -13.01
CA LEU A 33 4.78 19.25 -13.92
C LEU A 33 4.85 18.19 -15.03
N ALA A 34 4.67 16.93 -14.70
CA ALA A 34 4.67 15.85 -15.68
C ALA A 34 3.53 16.01 -16.69
N GLU A 35 2.31 16.32 -16.21
CA GLU A 35 1.14 16.57 -17.04
C GLU A 35 1.34 17.76 -17.98
N GLN A 36 1.80 18.92 -17.46
CA GLN A 36 2.10 20.13 -18.26
C GLN A 36 3.10 19.86 -19.39
N LYS A 37 4.03 18.94 -19.18
CA LYS A 37 5.04 18.57 -20.18
C LYS A 37 4.65 17.37 -21.05
N GLY A 38 3.49 16.76 -20.84
CA GLY A 38 3.09 15.53 -21.52
C GLY A 38 4.00 14.34 -21.25
N LEU A 39 4.56 14.28 -20.03
CA LEU A 39 5.50 13.23 -19.60
C LEU A 39 4.83 12.25 -18.65
N ILE A 40 5.37 11.02 -18.61
CA ILE A 40 4.95 9.99 -17.66
C ILE A 40 5.82 10.10 -16.40
N LEU A 41 5.17 10.25 -15.26
CA LEU A 41 5.76 10.04 -13.94
C LEU A 41 5.04 8.88 -13.27
N MET A 42 5.77 7.88 -12.81
CA MET A 42 5.20 6.69 -12.18
C MET A 42 6.04 6.25 -10.98
N GLU A 43 5.36 5.92 -9.91
CA GLU A 43 5.96 5.26 -8.74
C GLU A 43 6.05 3.76 -8.98
N ALA A 44 7.19 3.14 -8.67
CA ALA A 44 7.49 1.73 -8.95
C ALA A 44 6.87 0.78 -7.90
N ASN A 45 5.62 0.99 -7.51
CA ASN A 45 4.91 0.01 -6.69
C ASN A 45 4.53 -1.22 -7.53
N LYS A 46 5.36 -2.26 -7.46
CA LYS A 46 5.25 -3.48 -8.28
C LYS A 46 3.89 -4.17 -8.15
N THR A 47 3.30 -4.16 -6.96
CA THR A 47 1.99 -4.77 -6.70
C THR A 47 0.90 -4.15 -7.57
N ALA A 48 0.96 -2.84 -7.83
CA ALA A 48 -0.01 -2.14 -8.68
C ALA A 48 -0.06 -2.67 -10.12
N HIS A 49 1.02 -3.30 -10.57
CA HIS A 49 1.18 -3.84 -11.93
C HIS A 49 1.15 -5.37 -11.98
N CYS A 50 0.97 -6.05 -10.83
CA CYS A 50 0.86 -7.50 -10.76
C CYS A 50 -0.46 -7.97 -11.40
N PRO A 51 -0.44 -8.87 -12.41
CA PRO A 51 -1.67 -9.31 -13.09
C PRO A 51 -2.69 -9.95 -12.15
N ALA A 52 -2.26 -10.82 -11.23
CA ALA A 52 -3.17 -11.48 -10.29
C ALA A 52 -3.77 -10.48 -9.30
N PHE A 53 -3.01 -9.48 -8.82
CA PHE A 53 -3.55 -8.42 -7.99
C PHE A 53 -4.60 -7.58 -8.74
N ASN A 54 -4.33 -7.21 -9.99
CA ASN A 54 -5.30 -6.46 -10.80
C ASN A 54 -6.56 -7.29 -11.09
N HIS A 55 -6.42 -8.59 -11.35
CA HIS A 55 -7.55 -9.50 -11.50
C HIS A 55 -8.39 -9.57 -10.21
N LEU A 56 -7.75 -9.72 -9.06
CA LEU A 56 -8.43 -9.65 -7.77
C LEU A 56 -9.22 -8.35 -7.61
N MET A 57 -8.64 -7.20 -7.92
CA MET A 57 -9.34 -5.90 -7.81
C MET A 57 -10.59 -5.85 -8.71
N VAL A 58 -10.53 -6.42 -9.91
CA VAL A 58 -11.69 -6.52 -10.81
C VAL A 58 -12.77 -7.43 -10.21
N ILE A 59 -12.39 -8.60 -9.72
CA ILE A 59 -13.32 -9.56 -9.10
C ILE A 59 -14.00 -8.96 -7.87
N ILE A 60 -13.26 -8.31 -6.98
CA ILE A 60 -13.85 -7.68 -5.80
C ILE A 60 -14.85 -6.58 -6.21
N LYS A 61 -14.49 -5.74 -7.16
CA LYS A 61 -15.37 -4.67 -7.67
C LYS A 61 -16.58 -5.19 -8.44
N SER A 62 -16.58 -6.43 -8.93
CA SER A 62 -17.76 -7.05 -9.55
C SER A 62 -18.85 -7.44 -8.53
N GLY A 63 -18.57 -7.38 -7.23
CA GLY A 63 -19.53 -7.70 -6.17
C GLY A 63 -19.65 -9.19 -5.86
N LEU A 64 -18.72 -10.02 -6.31
CA LEU A 64 -18.72 -11.48 -6.03
C LEU A 64 -18.73 -11.78 -4.52
N ILE A 65 -17.99 -11.03 -3.72
CA ILE A 65 -18.01 -11.15 -2.26
C ILE A 65 -19.01 -10.21 -1.57
N GLY A 66 -19.89 -9.55 -2.34
CA GLY A 66 -20.80 -8.50 -1.85
C GLY A 66 -20.12 -7.17 -1.67
N ASP A 67 -20.67 -6.33 -0.77
CA ASP A 67 -20.08 -5.03 -0.42
C ASP A 67 -18.84 -5.23 0.47
N VAL A 68 -17.75 -4.55 0.13
CA VAL A 68 -16.52 -4.61 0.94
C VAL A 68 -16.74 -3.87 2.25
N VAL A 69 -16.54 -4.55 3.36
CA VAL A 69 -16.71 -4.00 4.73
C VAL A 69 -15.40 -3.88 5.50
N ASN A 70 -14.37 -4.64 5.11
CA ASN A 70 -13.05 -4.51 5.71
C ASN A 70 -11.94 -4.91 4.73
N VAL A 71 -10.80 -4.20 4.80
CA VAL A 71 -9.57 -4.53 4.09
C VAL A 71 -8.43 -4.59 5.10
N GLU A 72 -7.76 -5.74 5.18
CA GLU A 72 -6.60 -5.93 6.05
C GLU A 72 -5.38 -6.32 5.22
N ALA A 73 -4.27 -5.63 5.41
CA ALA A 73 -3.01 -5.97 4.74
C ALA A 73 -1.83 -5.76 5.68
N SER A 74 -0.90 -6.71 5.68
CA SER A 74 0.32 -6.58 6.48
C SER A 74 1.56 -6.82 5.63
N LEU A 75 2.58 -5.97 5.83
CA LEU A 75 3.89 -6.14 5.24
C LEU A 75 4.96 -5.85 6.29
N SER A 76 5.85 -6.78 6.51
CA SER A 76 6.96 -6.57 7.44
C SER A 76 8.18 -7.40 7.04
N GLN A 77 9.35 -6.89 7.39
CA GLN A 77 10.63 -7.52 7.09
C GLN A 77 11.52 -7.54 8.33
N LEU A 78 12.33 -8.59 8.45
CA LEU A 78 13.41 -8.66 9.43
C LEU A 78 14.69 -8.19 8.74
N LEU A 79 14.91 -6.87 8.71
CA LEU A 79 16.07 -6.27 8.09
C LEU A 79 17.23 -6.10 9.09
N ASP A 80 18.44 -5.95 8.57
CA ASP A 80 19.61 -5.60 9.37
C ASP A 80 19.42 -4.21 9.99
N ARG A 81 19.54 -4.11 11.31
CA ARG A 81 19.37 -2.87 12.06
C ARG A 81 20.44 -1.80 11.76
N ASN A 82 21.52 -2.16 11.08
CA ASN A 82 22.54 -1.23 10.61
C ASN A 82 22.22 -0.69 9.19
N GLY A 83 21.13 -1.12 8.57
CA GLY A 83 20.69 -0.64 7.26
C GLY A 83 20.16 0.80 7.29
N ARG A 84 20.12 1.44 6.12
CA ARG A 84 19.60 2.81 5.95
C ARG A 84 18.14 2.94 6.41
N GLU A 85 17.39 1.84 6.35
CA GLU A 85 15.98 1.76 6.73
C GLU A 85 15.77 2.07 8.23
N PHE A 86 16.84 1.96 9.03
CA PHE A 86 16.85 2.34 10.45
C PHE A 86 17.54 3.69 10.74
N ASP A 87 17.92 4.45 9.71
CA ASP A 87 18.54 5.76 9.85
C ASP A 87 17.52 6.88 9.60
N PRO A 88 17.15 7.70 10.65
CA PRO A 88 16.20 8.79 10.46
C PRO A 88 16.71 9.88 9.50
N LYS A 89 18.02 10.00 9.29
CA LYS A 89 18.60 10.96 8.34
C LYS A 89 18.43 10.53 6.89
N GLN A 90 18.13 9.26 6.64
CA GLN A 90 17.89 8.69 5.33
C GLN A 90 16.42 8.35 5.10
N ALA A 91 15.51 9.01 5.82
CA ALA A 91 14.08 8.75 5.80
C ALA A 91 13.72 7.28 6.12
N GLY A 92 14.48 6.67 7.06
CA GLY A 92 14.15 5.34 7.55
C GLY A 92 12.83 5.32 8.31
N GLY A 93 12.26 4.13 8.45
CA GLY A 93 11.00 3.89 9.15
C GLY A 93 10.05 2.99 8.37
N SER A 94 9.24 2.22 9.09
CA SER A 94 8.37 1.22 8.47
C SER A 94 7.30 1.83 7.57
N MET A 95 6.82 3.02 7.88
CA MET A 95 5.84 3.72 7.04
C MET A 95 6.45 4.21 5.73
N TYR A 96 7.66 4.77 5.75
CA TYR A 96 8.32 5.21 4.53
C TYR A 96 8.72 4.01 3.64
N GLU A 97 9.27 2.96 4.22
CA GLU A 97 9.76 1.81 3.45
C GLU A 97 8.61 0.94 2.91
N GLU A 98 7.56 0.70 3.70
CA GLU A 98 6.57 -0.35 3.41
C GLU A 98 5.13 0.18 3.30
N GLY A 99 4.85 1.40 3.73
CA GLY A 99 3.48 1.92 3.83
C GLY A 99 2.72 2.00 2.51
N SER A 100 3.40 2.30 1.41
CA SER A 100 2.77 2.41 0.09
C SER A 100 2.10 1.10 -0.37
N TYR A 101 2.63 -0.05 0.06
CA TYR A 101 2.09 -1.35 -0.32
C TYR A 101 0.69 -1.60 0.27
N PRO A 102 0.47 -1.63 1.60
CA PRO A 102 -0.87 -1.88 2.14
C PRO A 102 -1.86 -0.75 1.88
N LEU A 103 -1.39 0.49 1.70
CA LEU A 103 -2.25 1.59 1.31
C LEU A 103 -2.83 1.41 -0.11
N LEU A 104 -2.12 0.75 -1.01
CA LEU A 104 -2.57 0.52 -2.38
C LEU A 104 -3.94 -0.20 -2.48
N PRO A 105 -4.15 -1.41 -1.91
CA PRO A 105 -5.45 -2.08 -1.96
C PRO A 105 -6.54 -1.30 -1.20
N ILE A 106 -6.20 -0.67 -0.07
CA ILE A 106 -7.14 0.14 0.71
C ILE A 106 -7.71 1.27 -0.14
N ILE A 107 -6.85 2.07 -0.75
CA ILE A 107 -7.27 3.21 -1.58
C ILE A 107 -7.95 2.75 -2.88
N LYS A 108 -7.48 1.67 -3.51
CA LYS A 108 -8.12 1.13 -4.71
C LYS A 108 -9.55 0.62 -4.49
N LEU A 109 -9.84 0.11 -3.31
CA LEU A 109 -11.16 -0.47 -2.96
C LEU A 109 -12.09 0.52 -2.26
N LEU A 110 -11.58 1.28 -1.32
CA LEU A 110 -12.38 2.14 -0.44
C LEU A 110 -12.23 3.64 -0.73
N GLY A 111 -11.24 4.03 -1.57
CA GLY A 111 -11.00 5.42 -1.94
C GLY A 111 -10.31 6.24 -0.84
N ILE A 112 -10.32 7.56 -1.03
CA ILE A 112 -9.64 8.52 -0.14
C ILE A 112 -10.57 9.23 0.86
N ASN A 113 -11.89 8.96 0.78
CA ASN A 113 -12.90 9.66 1.58
C ASN A 113 -13.17 8.94 2.93
N TYR A 114 -12.11 8.70 3.71
CA TYR A 114 -12.24 8.17 5.06
C TYR A 114 -12.67 9.27 6.05
N LYS A 115 -13.37 8.87 7.13
CA LYS A 115 -13.84 9.77 8.20
C LYS A 115 -12.73 10.11 9.19
N SER A 116 -11.93 9.11 9.56
CA SER A 116 -10.81 9.25 10.49
C SER A 116 -9.76 8.18 10.24
N LEU A 117 -8.57 8.44 10.74
CA LEU A 117 -7.41 7.57 10.66
C LEU A 117 -6.72 7.57 12.02
N GLU A 118 -6.45 6.39 12.55
CA GLU A 118 -5.71 6.19 13.79
C GLU A 118 -4.42 5.42 13.53
N PHE A 119 -3.35 5.81 14.21
CA PHE A 119 -2.07 5.13 14.15
C PHE A 119 -1.60 4.75 15.55
N TYR A 120 -1.00 3.58 15.63
CA TYR A 120 -0.12 3.19 16.70
C TYR A 120 1.25 2.88 16.12
N SER A 121 2.30 3.54 16.59
CA SER A 121 3.66 3.30 16.13
C SER A 121 4.60 2.99 17.30
N ARG A 122 5.38 1.94 17.13
CA ARG A 122 6.52 1.66 17.98
C ARG A 122 7.72 2.42 17.45
N MET A 123 8.18 3.39 18.24
CA MET A 123 9.29 4.26 17.87
C MET A 123 10.61 3.76 18.47
N GLU A 124 11.68 3.73 17.66
CA GLU A 124 13.04 3.43 18.08
C GLU A 124 14.00 4.40 17.37
N ASN A 125 14.87 5.07 18.11
CA ASN A 125 15.89 5.99 17.55
C ASN A 125 15.35 7.04 16.55
N GLY A 126 14.12 7.52 16.76
CA GLY A 126 13.52 8.57 15.92
C GLY A 126 12.82 8.07 14.65
N ILE A 127 12.71 6.75 14.45
CA ILE A 127 11.93 6.14 13.37
C ILE A 127 10.84 5.23 13.94
N ASP A 128 9.80 4.96 13.15
CA ASP A 128 8.83 3.92 13.43
C ASP A 128 9.38 2.56 12.95
N THR A 129 9.52 1.61 13.87
CA THR A 129 9.95 0.23 13.55
C THR A 129 8.77 -0.72 13.34
N PHE A 130 7.59 -0.31 13.77
CA PHE A 130 6.33 -0.97 13.50
C PHE A 130 5.20 0.05 13.57
N THR A 131 4.32 0.05 12.59
CA THR A 131 3.13 0.89 12.59
C THR A 131 1.89 0.08 12.25
N HIS A 132 0.85 0.26 13.06
CA HIS A 132 -0.49 -0.26 12.86
C HIS A 132 -1.43 0.91 12.62
N GLY A 133 -2.13 0.94 11.49
CA GLY A 133 -3.06 2.00 11.14
C GLY A 133 -4.46 1.46 10.87
N ILE A 134 -5.47 2.24 11.27
CA ILE A 134 -6.88 1.92 11.08
C ILE A 134 -7.57 3.09 10.38
N PHE A 135 -8.14 2.85 9.21
CA PHE A 135 -9.01 3.78 8.51
C PHE A 135 -10.46 3.49 8.82
N TYR A 136 -11.22 4.52 9.13
CA TYR A 136 -12.66 4.46 9.33
C TYR A 136 -13.38 5.13 8.17
N TYR A 137 -14.09 4.36 7.37
CA TYR A 137 -14.96 4.83 6.29
C TYR A 137 -16.44 4.89 6.75
N PRO A 138 -17.34 5.51 5.98
CA PRO A 138 -18.77 5.52 6.32
C PRO A 138 -19.39 4.14 6.55
N THR A 139 -18.97 3.14 5.76
CA THR A 139 -19.54 1.77 5.75
C THR A 139 -18.50 0.66 5.84
N ALA A 140 -17.23 1.02 6.00
CA ALA A 140 -16.15 0.05 6.02
C ALA A 140 -15.01 0.49 6.95
N THR A 141 -14.13 -0.42 7.24
CA THR A 141 -12.84 -0.16 7.89
C THR A 141 -11.70 -0.69 7.04
N ALA A 142 -10.51 -0.17 7.24
CA ALA A 142 -9.31 -0.83 6.75
C ALA A 142 -8.22 -0.82 7.81
N VAL A 143 -7.45 -1.89 7.85
CA VAL A 143 -6.38 -2.09 8.83
C VAL A 143 -5.10 -2.45 8.09
N PHE A 144 -4.01 -1.81 8.47
CA PHE A 144 -2.71 -2.23 7.95
C PHE A 144 -1.66 -2.34 9.05
N LYS A 145 -0.67 -3.17 8.80
CA LYS A 145 0.53 -3.32 9.64
C LYS A 145 1.75 -3.26 8.75
N VAL A 146 2.71 -2.41 9.11
CA VAL A 146 4.03 -2.39 8.50
C VAL A 146 5.11 -2.50 9.57
N GLY A 147 6.25 -3.09 9.25
CA GLY A 147 7.28 -3.28 10.26
C GLY A 147 8.66 -3.59 9.71
N LEU A 148 9.67 -2.98 10.33
CA LEU A 148 11.10 -3.26 10.14
C LEU A 148 11.63 -3.92 11.42
N GLY A 149 12.17 -5.13 11.32
CA GLY A 149 12.63 -5.87 12.50
C GLY A 149 11.52 -6.50 13.35
N VAL A 150 10.30 -6.56 12.81
CA VAL A 150 9.14 -7.29 13.33
C VAL A 150 8.61 -8.19 12.23
N LYS A 151 8.20 -9.41 12.54
CA LYS A 151 7.58 -10.31 11.55
C LYS A 151 6.08 -10.39 11.79
N THR A 152 5.31 -10.07 10.75
CA THR A 152 3.85 -10.25 10.68
C THR A 152 3.49 -11.36 9.71
N GLU A 153 2.20 -11.69 9.60
CA GLU A 153 1.67 -12.74 8.74
C GLU A 153 1.94 -12.54 7.25
N GLY A 154 2.00 -11.27 6.78
CA GLY A 154 2.28 -10.94 5.36
C GLY A 154 1.16 -11.33 4.41
N SER A 155 -0.06 -11.50 4.89
CA SER A 155 -1.27 -11.80 4.11
C SER A 155 -2.13 -10.55 3.89
N MET A 156 -3.09 -10.65 2.95
CA MET A 156 -4.14 -9.66 2.77
C MET A 156 -5.51 -10.36 2.81
N VAL A 157 -6.46 -9.76 3.52
CA VAL A 157 -7.86 -10.22 3.61
C VAL A 157 -8.78 -9.08 3.22
N ILE A 158 -9.73 -9.36 2.33
CA ILE A 158 -10.77 -8.42 1.92
C ILE A 158 -12.10 -9.06 2.27
N SER A 159 -12.77 -8.55 3.31
CA SER A 159 -14.03 -9.07 3.81
C SER A 159 -15.21 -8.35 3.18
N GLY A 160 -16.16 -9.12 2.71
CA GLY A 160 -17.40 -8.62 2.11
C GLY A 160 -18.64 -9.21 2.77
N THR A 161 -19.83 -8.74 2.35
CA THR A 161 -21.10 -9.15 2.93
C THR A 161 -21.58 -10.55 2.48
N LYS A 162 -20.91 -11.17 1.50
CA LYS A 162 -21.24 -12.52 0.99
C LYS A 162 -20.08 -13.51 1.11
N GLY A 163 -18.88 -13.04 1.35
CA GLY A 163 -17.68 -13.86 1.44
C GLY A 163 -16.45 -12.98 1.64
N TYR A 164 -15.27 -13.57 1.55
CA TYR A 164 -14.02 -12.83 1.64
C TYR A 164 -12.98 -13.34 0.65
N ALA A 165 -12.06 -12.47 0.28
CA ALA A 165 -10.87 -12.85 -0.47
C ALA A 165 -9.69 -12.97 0.47
N TYR A 166 -8.91 -14.04 0.30
CA TYR A 166 -7.67 -14.28 1.01
C TYR A 166 -6.50 -14.33 0.03
N VAL A 167 -5.50 -13.51 0.29
CA VAL A 167 -4.23 -13.52 -0.45
C VAL A 167 -3.13 -13.94 0.53
N PRO A 168 -2.52 -15.11 0.35
CA PRO A 168 -1.47 -15.58 1.24
C PRO A 168 -0.19 -14.74 1.14
N ALA A 169 0.70 -14.96 2.10
CA ALA A 169 2.02 -14.32 2.10
C ALA A 169 2.90 -14.89 0.97
N PRO A 170 3.66 -14.05 0.31
CA PRO A 170 3.73 -12.58 0.41
C PRO A 170 2.71 -11.90 -0.51
N TRP A 171 1.63 -11.36 0.06
CA TRP A 171 0.52 -10.80 -0.71
C TRP A 171 0.95 -9.70 -1.70
N TRP A 172 1.99 -8.96 -1.42
CA TRP A 172 2.51 -7.89 -2.32
C TRP A 172 3.19 -8.43 -3.60
N LYS A 173 3.33 -9.76 -3.70
CA LYS A 173 3.74 -10.51 -4.89
C LYS A 173 2.61 -11.43 -5.36
N THR A 174 1.37 -10.97 -5.29
CA THR A 174 0.18 -11.78 -5.59
C THR A 174 0.34 -12.59 -6.88
N ASP A 175 0.31 -13.89 -6.78
CA ASP A 175 0.28 -14.85 -7.89
C ASP A 175 -1.04 -15.65 -7.92
N TYR A 176 -1.66 -15.86 -6.76
CA TYR A 176 -2.99 -16.41 -6.62
C TYR A 176 -3.72 -15.82 -5.41
N PHE A 177 -5.03 -16.02 -5.33
CA PHE A 177 -5.90 -15.68 -4.22
C PHE A 177 -7.05 -16.68 -4.16
N GLU A 178 -7.73 -16.73 -3.03
CA GLU A 178 -8.91 -17.56 -2.80
C GLU A 178 -10.11 -16.67 -2.50
N LEU A 179 -11.27 -17.03 -3.06
CA LEU A 179 -12.56 -16.51 -2.61
C LEU A 179 -13.19 -17.56 -1.70
N ARG A 180 -13.60 -17.17 -0.52
CA ARG A 180 -14.16 -18.06 0.48
C ARG A 180 -15.52 -17.56 0.90
N TYR A 181 -16.50 -18.46 0.89
CA TYR A 181 -17.89 -18.20 1.22
C TYR A 181 -18.30 -18.96 2.48
N GLU A 182 -19.51 -18.64 3.01
CA GLU A 182 -20.06 -19.33 4.19
C GLU A 182 -20.30 -20.82 3.90
N ASN A 183 -20.81 -21.15 2.70
CA ASN A 183 -20.92 -22.52 2.27
C ASN A 183 -19.60 -23.00 1.63
N PRO A 184 -18.90 -23.97 2.22
CA PRO A 184 -17.63 -24.46 1.69
C PRO A 184 -17.67 -25.07 0.29
N ASN A 185 -18.87 -25.45 -0.19
CA ASN A 185 -19.03 -26.00 -1.54
C ASN A 185 -19.03 -24.91 -2.63
N ASP A 186 -19.07 -23.65 -2.24
CA ASP A 186 -19.03 -22.49 -3.14
C ASP A 186 -17.62 -21.89 -3.27
N ASN A 187 -16.65 -22.47 -2.56
CA ASN A 187 -15.23 -22.03 -2.54
C ASN A 187 -14.43 -22.54 -3.74
#